data_9a5768063462b631945c631bdf66758d
#
_entry.id   9a5768063462b631945c631bdf66758d
#
_cell.length_a   1.000
_cell.length_b   1.000
_cell.length_c   1.000
_cell.angle_alpha   90.00
_cell.angle_beta   90.00
_cell.angle_gamma   90.00
#
_symmetry.space_group_name_H-M   'P 1'
#
loop_
_entity.id
_entity.type
_entity.pdbx_description
1 polymer ?
#
loop_
_entity_poly.entity_id
_entity_poly.type
_entity_poly.pdbx_seq_one_letter_code
_entity_poly.pdbx_strand_id
1 'polypeptide(L)'
;MSRSATTAPSRGARPLRAGSLALALGAVSALGSAACSTPEPPQLTPQIVQVTDVSPAGLGLRLQLNAYNPNGITLSVRSLTARLTLADRIDLGTTELPGGTSLAPKANTPVVADLRVPWRNAAEVAALAATQASAPYRIEGKARFGGEKLNVELPFQLQGTLAREQLMQAGLRGLPGLPLPGFGQ
;
A
#
# COMPACT_ATOMS: atom_id res chain seq x y z
N MET A 1 71.71 18.53 3.66
CA MET A 1 72.90 18.00 2.98
C MET A 1 72.45 17.33 1.72
N SER A 2 72.73 18.00 0.70
CA SER A 2 73.57 17.74 -0.51
C SER A 2 72.84 16.95 -1.56
N ARG A 3 72.55 17.63 -2.58
CA ARG A 3 73.12 17.96 -3.93
C ARG A 3 72.57 17.00 -4.98
N SER A 4 71.91 17.48 -5.94
CA SER A 4 72.27 18.05 -7.28
C SER A 4 72.76 17.02 -8.28
N ALA A 5 72.17 16.99 -9.47
CA ALA A 5 72.66 17.24 -10.80
C ALA A 5 71.68 16.66 -11.83
N THR A 6 70.96 17.42 -12.63
CA THR A 6 71.29 18.05 -13.90
C THR A 6 71.97 17.15 -14.92
N THR A 7 71.28 16.82 -16.01
CA THR A 7 71.83 16.84 -17.38
C THR A 7 70.69 16.70 -18.43
N ALA A 8 70.53 17.68 -19.30
CA ALA A 8 69.96 17.64 -20.64
C ALA A 8 71.13 17.76 -21.61
N PRO A 9 70.95 17.84 -22.95
CA PRO A 9 69.92 17.46 -23.91
C PRO A 9 70.50 16.66 -25.13
N SER A 10 69.66 16.17 -26.02
CA SER A 10 70.07 16.06 -27.39
C SER A 10 68.90 16.16 -28.39
N ARG A 11 69.10 17.09 -29.31
CA ARG A 11 68.29 17.34 -30.48
C ARG A 11 68.50 16.23 -31.53
N GLY A 12 67.41 15.83 -32.18
CA GLY A 12 67.49 14.97 -33.38
C GLY A 12 66.34 15.26 -34.33
N ALA A 13 66.66 15.64 -35.49
CA ALA A 13 65.93 16.26 -36.58
C ALA A 13 64.75 15.46 -37.16
N ARG A 14 63.88 16.23 -37.81
CA ARG A 14 62.75 15.86 -38.72
C ARG A 14 63.22 14.95 -39.88
N PRO A 15 62.29 14.20 -40.57
CA PRO A 15 61.62 14.82 -41.72
C PRO A 15 60.14 14.51 -41.86
N LEU A 16 59.48 15.47 -42.55
CA LEU A 16 58.16 15.41 -43.12
C LEU A 16 57.98 14.24 -44.10
N ARG A 17 56.85 13.55 -43.99
CA ARG A 17 56.19 12.95 -45.16
C ARG A 17 54.66 13.09 -45.03
N ALA A 18 54.14 13.74 -46.04
CA ALA A 18 52.75 13.83 -46.39
C ALA A 18 52.16 12.46 -46.74
N GLY A 19 50.91 12.27 -46.44
CA GLY A 19 50.21 11.07 -46.94
C GLY A 19 48.82 10.92 -46.36
N SER A 20 47.86 11.39 -47.12
CA SER A 20 46.49 10.83 -47.29
C SER A 20 45.45 11.02 -46.22
N LEU A 21 44.56 11.95 -46.52
CA LEU A 21 43.17 12.02 -46.12
C LEU A 21 42.51 10.61 -46.18
N ALA A 22 41.97 10.14 -45.05
CA ALA A 22 40.91 9.15 -45.04
C ALA A 22 39.83 9.67 -44.10
N LEU A 23 38.86 10.30 -44.69
CA LEU A 23 37.59 10.73 -44.08
C LEU A 23 36.77 9.47 -43.84
N ALA A 24 36.87 8.87 -42.64
CA ALA A 24 35.98 7.82 -42.22
C ALA A 24 34.79 8.49 -41.50
N LEU A 25 33.70 8.70 -42.20
CA LEU A 25 32.39 9.01 -41.66
C LEU A 25 31.92 7.77 -40.85
N GLY A 26 32.24 7.74 -39.58
CA GLY A 26 31.62 6.82 -38.63
C GLY A 26 30.24 7.37 -38.24
N ALA A 27 29.20 6.97 -38.98
CA ALA A 27 27.83 7.15 -38.55
C ALA A 27 27.61 6.27 -37.31
N VAL A 28 27.75 6.88 -36.14
CA VAL A 28 27.31 6.28 -34.86
C VAL A 28 25.78 6.35 -34.91
N SER A 29 25.17 5.27 -35.36
CA SER A 29 23.75 5.00 -35.19
C SER A 29 23.51 4.81 -33.69
N ALA A 30 23.15 5.90 -33.00
CA ALA A 30 22.56 5.85 -31.69
C ALA A 30 21.16 5.20 -31.84
N LEU A 31 21.13 3.87 -31.87
CA LEU A 31 19.94 3.09 -31.63
C LEU A 31 19.55 3.38 -30.19
N GLY A 32 18.74 4.41 -30.00
CA GLY A 32 18.04 4.66 -28.77
C GLY A 32 17.20 3.42 -28.47
N SER A 33 17.73 2.56 -27.60
CA SER A 33 16.94 1.51 -26.97
C SER A 33 15.81 2.21 -26.23
N ALA A 34 14.63 2.30 -26.87
CA ALA A 34 13.41 2.56 -26.17
C ALA A 34 13.24 1.37 -25.21
N ALA A 35 13.84 1.51 -24.03
CA ALA A 35 13.62 0.58 -22.94
C ALA A 35 12.12 0.64 -22.67
N CYS A 36 11.38 -0.37 -23.15
CA CYS A 36 10.01 -0.60 -22.74
C CYS A 36 10.08 -0.90 -21.24
N SER A 37 10.00 0.15 -20.43
CA SER A 37 9.98 0.00 -18.98
C SER A 37 8.72 -0.77 -18.63
N THR A 38 8.90 -1.99 -18.14
CA THR A 38 7.81 -2.77 -17.57
C THR A 38 7.22 -1.96 -16.42
N PRO A 39 5.90 -1.74 -16.36
CA PRO A 39 5.30 -1.01 -15.27
C PRO A 39 5.62 -1.64 -13.92
N GLU A 40 5.98 -0.81 -12.95
CA GLU A 40 6.27 -1.23 -11.58
C GLU A 40 5.00 -1.35 -10.75
N PRO A 41 4.92 -2.31 -9.81
CA PRO A 41 3.81 -2.38 -8.87
C PRO A 41 3.69 -1.08 -8.06
N PRO A 42 2.46 -0.59 -7.80
CA PRO A 42 2.27 0.53 -6.88
C PRO A 42 2.71 0.15 -5.47
N GLN A 43 3.11 1.16 -4.68
CA GLN A 43 3.46 0.96 -3.28
C GLN A 43 2.25 1.28 -2.42
N LEU A 44 1.87 0.37 -1.53
CA LEU A 44 0.71 0.50 -0.67
C LEU A 44 1.15 0.69 0.78
N THR A 45 0.75 1.80 1.39
CA THR A 45 1.07 2.12 2.78
C THR A 45 -0.22 2.22 3.58
N PRO A 46 -0.48 1.30 4.51
CA PRO A 46 -1.58 1.42 5.46
C PRO A 46 -1.43 2.68 6.33
N GLN A 47 -2.52 3.42 6.54
CA GLN A 47 -2.52 4.66 7.32
C GLN A 47 -3.30 4.49 8.62
N ILE A 48 -4.60 4.36 8.54
CA ILE A 48 -5.48 4.33 9.71
C ILE A 48 -6.72 3.48 9.47
N VAL A 49 -7.22 2.91 10.55
CA VAL A 49 -8.54 2.28 10.62
C VAL A 49 -9.36 3.03 11.66
N GLN A 50 -10.55 3.47 11.27
CA GLN A 50 -11.52 4.10 12.16
C GLN A 50 -12.75 3.22 12.29
N VAL A 51 -13.22 2.99 13.52
CA VAL A 51 -14.52 2.38 13.76
C VAL A 51 -15.58 3.46 13.49
N THR A 52 -16.43 3.22 12.49
CA THR A 52 -17.48 4.18 12.08
C THR A 52 -18.84 3.85 12.65
N ASP A 53 -19.09 2.56 12.88
CA ASP A 53 -20.35 2.07 13.43
C ASP A 53 -20.15 0.74 14.15
N VAL A 54 -20.88 0.56 15.25
CA VAL A 54 -21.00 -0.71 15.96
C VAL A 54 -22.48 -0.96 16.19
N SER A 55 -23.06 -1.90 15.47
CA SER A 55 -24.48 -2.18 15.47
C SER A 55 -24.76 -3.68 15.60
N PRO A 56 -25.99 -4.11 15.87
CA PRO A 56 -26.36 -5.53 15.87
C PRO A 56 -26.08 -6.23 14.53
N ALA A 57 -26.08 -5.49 13.44
CA ALA A 57 -25.84 -6.01 12.10
C ALA A 57 -24.36 -6.27 11.80
N GLY A 58 -23.44 -5.61 12.53
CA GLY A 58 -22.00 -5.75 12.29
C GLY A 58 -21.17 -4.56 12.75
N LEU A 59 -19.92 -4.59 12.35
CA LEU A 59 -18.91 -3.58 12.58
C LEU A 59 -18.68 -2.77 11.31
N GLY A 60 -18.85 -1.46 11.38
CA GLY A 60 -18.47 -0.50 10.35
C GLY A 60 -17.06 0.00 10.58
N LEU A 61 -16.23 -0.06 9.56
CA LEU A 61 -14.84 0.40 9.58
C LEU A 61 -14.56 1.28 8.38
N ARG A 62 -13.85 2.37 8.59
CA ARG A 62 -13.24 3.17 7.52
C ARG A 62 -11.75 2.89 7.49
N LEU A 63 -11.32 2.35 6.37
CA LEU A 63 -9.93 2.02 6.08
C LEU A 63 -9.34 3.13 5.22
N GLN A 64 -8.16 3.61 5.60
CA GLN A 64 -7.40 4.56 4.79
C GLN A 64 -6.03 3.95 4.47
N LEU A 65 -5.74 3.88 3.19
CA LEU A 65 -4.46 3.43 2.64
C LEU A 65 -3.91 4.56 1.77
N ASN A 66 -2.60 4.66 1.66
CA ASN A 66 -1.96 5.54 0.70
C ASN A 66 -1.29 4.70 -0.38
N ALA A 67 -1.64 4.94 -1.64
CA ALA A 67 -1.08 4.23 -2.78
C ALA A 67 -0.22 5.16 -3.62
N TYR A 68 1.08 4.87 -3.71
CA TYR A 68 1.99 5.57 -4.62
C TYR A 68 2.09 4.82 -5.95
N ASN A 69 1.81 5.51 -7.03
CA ASN A 69 1.97 4.97 -8.39
C ASN A 69 3.33 5.39 -8.98
N PRO A 70 4.33 4.49 -9.07
CA PRO A 70 5.65 4.82 -9.61
C PRO A 70 5.67 4.95 -11.14
N ASN A 71 4.56 4.70 -11.81
CA ASN A 71 4.48 4.68 -13.26
C ASN A 71 4.11 6.03 -13.86
N GLY A 72 4.45 6.23 -15.12
CA GLY A 72 4.01 7.37 -15.93
C GLY A 72 2.60 7.22 -16.52
N ILE A 73 1.88 6.15 -16.15
CA ILE A 73 0.51 5.83 -16.58
C ILE A 73 -0.44 5.82 -15.39
N THR A 74 -1.71 6.09 -15.64
CA THR A 74 -2.75 5.98 -14.63
C THR A 74 -3.04 4.50 -14.33
N LEU A 75 -3.13 4.17 -13.05
CA LEU A 75 -3.61 2.88 -12.56
C LEU A 75 -4.96 3.05 -11.86
N SER A 76 -5.68 1.96 -11.66
CA SER A 76 -6.95 1.96 -10.92
C SER A 76 -6.94 0.87 -9.85
N VAL A 77 -7.51 1.16 -8.69
CA VAL A 77 -7.88 0.13 -7.73
C VAL A 77 -9.08 -0.62 -8.31
N ARG A 78 -8.95 -1.91 -8.55
CA ARG A 78 -10.00 -2.77 -9.14
C ARG A 78 -10.91 -3.36 -8.08
N SER A 79 -10.31 -3.88 -7.01
CA SER A 79 -11.04 -4.36 -5.83
C SER A 79 -10.14 -4.31 -4.61
N LEU A 80 -10.79 -4.35 -3.45
CA LEU A 80 -10.13 -4.43 -2.16
C LEU A 80 -10.84 -5.52 -1.34
N THR A 81 -10.09 -6.54 -0.94
CA THR A 81 -10.59 -7.62 -0.09
C THR A 81 -9.99 -7.47 1.29
N ALA A 82 -10.79 -7.60 2.34
CA ALA A 82 -10.32 -7.52 3.72
C ALA A 82 -10.98 -8.60 4.58
N ARG A 83 -10.16 -9.30 5.37
CA ARG A 83 -10.57 -10.24 6.42
C ARG A 83 -10.30 -9.62 7.78
N LEU A 84 -11.27 -9.70 8.67
CA LEU A 84 -11.18 -9.16 10.01
C LEU A 84 -11.17 -10.29 11.03
N THR A 85 -10.18 -10.26 11.94
CA THR A 85 -10.06 -11.16 13.09
C THR A 85 -10.05 -10.34 14.37
N LEU A 86 -10.81 -10.75 15.37
CA LEU A 86 -10.92 -10.11 16.68
C LEU A 86 -10.30 -11.01 17.75
N ALA A 87 -9.48 -10.40 18.63
CA ALA A 87 -8.76 -11.09 19.71
C ALA A 87 -7.97 -12.32 19.23
N ASP A 88 -7.42 -12.25 18.00
CA ASP A 88 -6.63 -13.28 17.31
C ASP A 88 -7.33 -14.67 17.18
N ARG A 89 -8.62 -14.76 17.48
CA ARG A 89 -9.36 -16.04 17.47
C ARG A 89 -10.74 -15.96 16.82
N ILE A 90 -11.42 -14.82 16.89
CA ILE A 90 -12.78 -14.67 16.36
C ILE A 90 -12.69 -14.15 14.93
N ASP A 91 -12.92 -15.02 13.97
CA ASP A 91 -13.01 -14.63 12.55
C ASP A 91 -14.38 -13.99 12.28
N LEU A 92 -14.36 -12.69 12.00
CA LEU A 92 -15.56 -11.95 11.66
C LEU A 92 -15.92 -12.05 10.17
N GLY A 93 -15.01 -12.63 9.36
CA GLY A 93 -15.24 -12.91 7.96
C GLY A 93 -14.43 -12.01 7.01
N THR A 94 -14.74 -12.21 5.74
CA THR A 94 -14.11 -11.48 4.63
C THR A 94 -15.15 -10.64 3.92
N THR A 95 -14.78 -9.42 3.57
CA THR A 95 -15.57 -8.53 2.73
C THR A 95 -14.78 -8.11 1.51
N GLU A 96 -15.45 -7.94 0.40
CA GLU A 96 -14.88 -7.42 -0.84
C GLU A 96 -15.60 -6.12 -1.21
N LEU A 97 -14.81 -5.13 -1.57
CA LEU A 97 -15.28 -3.84 -2.03
C LEU A 97 -14.90 -3.65 -3.50
N PRO A 98 -15.81 -3.14 -4.30
CA PRO A 98 -15.47 -2.74 -5.65
C PRO A 98 -14.42 -1.63 -5.60
N GLY A 99 -13.53 -1.63 -6.56
CA GLY A 99 -12.59 -0.55 -6.77
C GLY A 99 -13.29 0.69 -7.33
N GLY A 100 -12.50 1.65 -7.72
CA GLY A 100 -12.98 2.89 -8.33
C GLY A 100 -11.99 4.03 -8.19
N THR A 101 -11.04 3.90 -7.27
CA THR A 101 -10.02 4.94 -7.08
C THR A 101 -8.99 4.88 -8.20
N SER A 102 -8.79 6.01 -8.86
CA SER A 102 -7.76 6.20 -9.88
C SER A 102 -6.49 6.74 -9.24
N LEU A 103 -5.36 6.13 -9.58
CA LEU A 103 -4.02 6.51 -9.11
C LEU A 103 -3.33 7.31 -10.20
N ALA A 104 -3.15 8.60 -9.98
CA ALA A 104 -2.45 9.46 -10.90
C ALA A 104 -0.98 9.02 -11.09
N PRO A 105 -0.38 9.28 -12.27
CA PRO A 105 1.01 8.97 -12.53
C PRO A 105 1.95 9.68 -11.56
N LYS A 106 2.98 8.98 -11.06
CA LYS A 106 4.03 9.53 -10.18
C LYS A 106 3.50 10.25 -8.93
N ALA A 107 2.33 9.84 -8.43
CA ALA A 107 1.66 10.51 -7.33
C ALA A 107 1.21 9.55 -6.24
N ASN A 108 1.04 10.11 -5.04
CA ASN A 108 0.36 9.46 -3.91
C ASN A 108 -1.14 9.73 -4.02
N THR A 109 -1.93 8.69 -3.83
CA THR A 109 -3.39 8.79 -3.86
C THR A 109 -3.96 8.12 -2.60
N PRO A 110 -4.77 8.83 -1.82
CA PRO A 110 -5.48 8.21 -0.71
C PRO A 110 -6.56 7.26 -1.24
N VAL A 111 -6.55 6.04 -0.75
CA VAL A 111 -7.58 5.02 -1.02
C VAL A 111 -8.39 4.86 0.25
N VAL A 112 -9.64 5.29 0.22
CA VAL A 112 -10.57 5.19 1.34
C VAL A 112 -11.58 4.11 1.04
N ALA A 113 -11.81 3.21 2.00
CA ALA A 113 -12.75 2.12 1.87
C ALA A 113 -13.61 1.99 3.14
N ASP A 114 -14.92 2.03 2.98
CA ASP A 114 -15.87 1.79 4.06
C ASP A 114 -16.27 0.30 4.06
N LEU A 115 -15.89 -0.41 5.10
CA LEU A 115 -16.12 -1.83 5.29
C LEU A 115 -17.32 -2.04 6.22
N ARG A 116 -18.18 -2.99 5.89
CA ARG A 116 -19.18 -3.53 6.80
C ARG A 116 -18.96 -5.01 6.98
N VAL A 117 -18.64 -5.39 8.22
CA VAL A 117 -18.33 -6.77 8.59
C VAL A 117 -19.47 -7.27 9.48
N PRO A 118 -20.31 -8.18 8.99
CA PRO A 118 -21.41 -8.74 9.81
C PRO A 118 -20.85 -9.60 10.93
N TRP A 119 -21.52 -9.59 12.08
CA TRP A 119 -21.19 -10.49 13.18
C TRP A 119 -21.53 -11.95 12.80
N ARG A 120 -20.54 -12.77 12.58
CA ARG A 120 -20.76 -14.21 12.39
C ARG A 120 -21.01 -14.93 13.71
N ASN A 121 -20.39 -14.45 14.79
CA ASN A 121 -20.43 -15.03 16.14
C ASN A 121 -20.71 -13.95 17.18
N ALA A 122 -21.91 -13.36 17.14
CA ALA A 122 -22.30 -12.28 18.06
C ALA A 122 -22.20 -12.71 19.54
N ALA A 123 -22.49 -13.98 19.86
CA ALA A 123 -22.36 -14.53 21.21
C ALA A 123 -20.92 -14.55 21.71
N GLU A 124 -19.94 -14.89 20.85
CA GLU A 124 -18.52 -14.86 21.21
C GLU A 124 -18.00 -13.43 21.41
N VAL A 125 -18.48 -12.50 20.60
CA VAL A 125 -18.15 -11.07 20.76
C VAL A 125 -18.74 -10.52 22.05
N ALA A 126 -19.97 -10.90 22.41
CA ALA A 126 -20.59 -10.52 23.68
C ALA A 126 -19.85 -11.11 24.88
N ALA A 127 -19.45 -12.38 24.82
CA ALA A 127 -18.64 -13.04 25.85
C ALA A 127 -17.27 -12.35 26.01
N LEU A 128 -16.64 -11.96 24.91
CA LEU A 128 -15.39 -11.20 24.92
C LEU A 128 -15.57 -9.86 25.62
N ALA A 129 -16.63 -9.10 25.27
CA ALA A 129 -16.96 -7.83 25.90
C ALA A 129 -17.24 -7.93 27.40
N ALA A 130 -17.81 -9.04 27.86
CA ALA A 130 -18.05 -9.29 29.29
C ALA A 130 -16.76 -9.49 30.08
N THR A 131 -15.73 -10.08 29.47
CA THR A 131 -14.51 -10.53 30.15
C THR A 131 -13.29 -9.61 29.94
N GLN A 132 -13.27 -8.80 28.86
CA GLN A 132 -12.12 -7.98 28.52
C GLN A 132 -12.48 -6.49 28.44
N ALA A 133 -11.56 -5.64 28.89
CA ALA A 133 -11.69 -4.18 28.80
C ALA A 133 -11.49 -3.67 27.37
N SER A 134 -10.78 -4.42 26.55
CA SER A 134 -10.55 -4.10 25.14
C SER A 134 -10.18 -5.37 24.37
N ALA A 135 -10.40 -5.37 23.06
CA ALA A 135 -10.05 -6.48 22.20
C ALA A 135 -9.21 -5.99 21.01
N PRO A 136 -8.02 -6.55 20.80
CA PRO A 136 -7.25 -6.26 19.60
C PRO A 136 -7.97 -6.80 18.37
N TYR A 137 -7.89 -6.07 17.26
CA TYR A 137 -8.34 -6.58 15.97
C TYR A 137 -7.22 -6.51 14.95
N ARG A 138 -7.29 -7.41 13.98
CA ARG A 138 -6.39 -7.46 12.83
C ARG A 138 -7.21 -7.49 11.55
N ILE A 139 -6.79 -6.67 10.59
CA ILE A 139 -7.33 -6.66 9.23
C ILE A 139 -6.22 -7.11 8.31
N GLU A 140 -6.46 -8.18 7.59
CA GLU A 140 -5.58 -8.68 6.54
C GLU A 140 -6.32 -8.57 5.22
N GLY A 141 -5.69 -7.98 4.23
CA GLY A 141 -6.36 -7.72 2.98
C GLY A 141 -5.44 -7.71 1.79
N LYS A 142 -6.07 -7.59 0.63
CA LYS A 142 -5.41 -7.49 -0.66
C LYS A 142 -6.09 -6.40 -1.48
N ALA A 143 -5.28 -5.55 -2.07
CA ALA A 143 -5.73 -4.52 -3.01
C ALA A 143 -5.29 -4.94 -4.42
N ARG A 144 -6.24 -5.05 -5.33
CA ARG A 144 -5.98 -5.36 -6.73
C ARG A 144 -5.91 -4.06 -7.53
N PHE A 145 -4.78 -3.87 -8.20
CA PHE A 145 -4.54 -2.73 -9.06
C PHE A 145 -4.51 -3.17 -10.51
N GLY A 146 -5.05 -2.36 -11.41
CA GLY A 146 -5.07 -2.65 -12.82
C GLY A 146 -4.88 -1.41 -13.68
N GLY A 147 -4.32 -1.61 -14.86
CA GLY A 147 -4.16 -0.64 -15.95
C GLY A 147 -4.02 -1.38 -17.28
N GLU A 148 -3.72 -0.67 -18.35
CA GLU A 148 -3.60 -1.30 -19.67
C GLU A 148 -2.53 -2.40 -19.73
N LYS A 149 -1.43 -2.24 -18.98
CA LYS A 149 -0.24 -3.12 -19.04
C LYS A 149 0.15 -3.71 -17.67
N LEU A 150 -0.63 -3.45 -16.62
CA LEU A 150 -0.34 -3.92 -15.28
C LEU A 150 -1.60 -4.47 -14.64
N ASN A 151 -1.49 -5.66 -14.05
CA ASN A 151 -2.52 -6.22 -13.16
C ASN A 151 -1.80 -6.90 -12.01
N VAL A 152 -1.90 -6.33 -10.81
CA VAL A 152 -1.15 -6.77 -9.63
C VAL A 152 -2.03 -6.74 -8.39
N GLU A 153 -1.78 -7.69 -7.49
CA GLU A 153 -2.42 -7.79 -6.19
C GLU A 153 -1.38 -7.54 -5.09
N LEU A 154 -1.65 -6.58 -4.22
CA LEU A 154 -0.76 -6.21 -3.11
C LEU A 154 -1.43 -6.50 -1.78
N PRO A 155 -0.78 -7.24 -0.88
CA PRO A 155 -1.27 -7.46 0.46
C PRO A 155 -1.13 -6.20 1.31
N PHE A 156 -2.02 -6.05 2.30
CA PHE A 156 -1.88 -5.06 3.37
C PHE A 156 -2.35 -5.66 4.69
N GLN A 157 -1.84 -5.10 5.78
CA GLN A 157 -2.23 -5.47 7.14
C GLN A 157 -2.37 -4.23 7.99
N LEU A 158 -3.43 -4.22 8.82
CA LEU A 158 -3.70 -3.18 9.80
C LEU A 158 -4.12 -3.82 11.12
N GLN A 159 -3.84 -3.12 12.21
CA GLN A 159 -4.18 -3.56 13.55
C GLN A 159 -4.73 -2.38 14.34
N GLY A 160 -5.56 -2.70 15.34
CA GLY A 160 -6.10 -1.71 16.25
C GLY A 160 -6.75 -2.40 17.44
N THR A 161 -7.48 -1.63 18.24
CA THR A 161 -8.14 -2.13 19.44
C THR A 161 -9.56 -1.57 19.51
N LEU A 162 -10.52 -2.42 19.82
CA LEU A 162 -11.89 -2.05 20.16
C LEU A 162 -12.01 -1.96 21.67
N ALA A 163 -12.55 -0.85 22.17
CA ALA A 163 -12.85 -0.69 23.58
C ALA A 163 -14.08 -1.51 23.99
N ARG A 164 -14.19 -1.86 25.28
CA ARG A 164 -15.34 -2.60 25.82
C ARG A 164 -16.67 -1.96 25.46
N GLU A 165 -16.77 -0.64 25.56
CA GLU A 165 -18.00 0.12 25.28
C GLU A 165 -18.47 -0.11 23.84
N GLN A 166 -17.55 -0.17 22.91
CA GLN A 166 -17.83 -0.47 21.48
C GLN A 166 -18.31 -1.91 21.29
N LEU A 167 -17.68 -2.88 22.00
CA LEU A 167 -18.08 -4.28 21.95
C LEU A 167 -19.44 -4.51 22.62
N MET A 168 -19.72 -3.84 23.75
CA MET A 168 -20.98 -3.91 24.46
C MET A 168 -22.16 -3.37 23.62
N GLN A 169 -21.95 -2.28 22.89
CA GLN A 169 -22.94 -1.76 21.95
C GLN A 169 -23.33 -2.78 20.86
N ALA A 170 -22.35 -3.58 20.40
CA ALA A 170 -22.62 -4.66 19.46
C ALA A 170 -23.48 -5.78 20.06
N GLY A 171 -23.17 -6.19 21.30
CA GLY A 171 -23.86 -7.29 22.00
C GLY A 171 -25.26 -6.95 22.49
N LEU A 172 -25.41 -5.77 23.13
CA LEU A 172 -26.67 -5.37 23.75
C LEU A 172 -27.78 -5.01 22.75
N ARG A 173 -27.42 -4.40 21.62
CA ARG A 173 -28.40 -4.07 20.57
C ARG A 173 -28.80 -5.26 19.71
N GLY A 174 -28.08 -6.38 19.81
CA GLY A 174 -28.37 -7.62 19.08
C GLY A 174 -29.30 -8.59 19.79
N LEU A 175 -29.67 -8.34 21.05
CA LEU A 175 -30.62 -9.15 21.80
C LEU A 175 -32.01 -8.54 21.72
N PRO A 176 -32.96 -9.06 20.91
CA PRO A 176 -34.32 -8.58 20.90
C PRO A 176 -34.98 -8.89 22.25
N GLY A 177 -35.35 -7.86 22.98
CA GLY A 177 -36.21 -8.00 24.15
C GLY A 177 -35.62 -7.66 25.52
N LEU A 178 -34.40 -7.12 25.64
CA LEU A 178 -33.96 -6.53 26.89
C LEU A 178 -34.41 -5.06 26.97
N PRO A 179 -35.30 -4.70 27.91
CA PRO A 179 -35.62 -3.29 28.14
C PRO A 179 -34.34 -2.59 28.62
N LEU A 180 -33.94 -1.53 27.93
CA LEU A 180 -32.88 -0.65 28.40
C LEU A 180 -33.28 -0.13 29.79
N PRO A 181 -32.40 -0.21 30.83
CA PRO A 181 -32.69 0.47 32.08
C PRO A 181 -32.83 1.96 31.76
N GLY A 182 -34.03 2.47 31.95
CA GLY A 182 -34.33 3.88 31.76
C GLY A 182 -33.43 4.69 32.67
N PHE A 183 -32.63 5.55 32.12
CA PHE A 183 -32.07 6.70 32.85
C PHE A 183 -33.27 7.61 33.11
N GLY A 184 -33.83 7.47 34.32
CA GLY A 184 -34.89 8.35 34.80
C GLY A 184 -34.46 9.80 34.73
N GLN A 185 -35.42 10.64 34.39
CA GLN A 185 -35.38 12.11 34.39
C GLN A 185 -34.97 12.66 35.73
#